data_47ae6373b4e0705e35fb06c9aa5881cb
#
_entry.id   47ae6373b4e0705e35fb06c9aa5881cb
#
_cell.length_a   1.000
_cell.length_b   1.000
_cell.length_c   1.000
_cell.angle_alpha   90.00
_cell.angle_beta   90.00
_cell.angle_gamma   90.00
#
_symmetry.space_group_name_H-M   'P 1'
#
loop_
_entity.id
_entity.type
_entity.pdbx_description
1 polymer ?
#
loop_
_entity_poly.entity_id
_entity_poly.type
_entity_poly.pdbx_seq_one_letter_code
_entity_poly.pdbx_strand_id
1 'polypeptide(L)'
;MNTEQFDIKIRAVGGGVTAAAGFKAAGIHAGFRKNPERLDYALVVPDKPCPGAGVFTTNRFCAAPVQVSRANLGGADKGYGIIAGVSVNSGNANAATGETGLACARETCNIASQVIGCEPQQILVASTGVIGQILPIDTFETAIPAAYEALSAHGGADAARAIMTTDTHSKEYAVSYVSEAAGHTGNVYTVGGMCKGSGMIMPNMATMIAVITTDAPVEPAALHALLLSTVKQTFNKVTVDSDTSTNDTCIMLASGAAAADAEPIVEGSDAFDELTFAVHEVCESLARNIAADGEGASKLVTVNVTGAVNDEEADIAARAVANSPLVKTCIAGHDCNWGRVAMALGKCGVKFNQEDVSIDMMGMPVCRDGLTVPFDEDEALRRFEAPEIVISADLGAGDAATTVWTCDLTHEYISINGDYRS
;
A
#
# COMPACT_ATOMS: atom_id res chain seq x y z
N MET A 1 -1.45 -15.27 8.12
CA MET A 1 -2.56 -15.60 9.06
C MET A 1 -3.31 -16.80 8.54
N ASN A 2 -3.67 -17.71 9.42
CA ASN A 2 -4.49 -18.86 9.02
C ASN A 2 -5.94 -18.35 8.88
N THR A 3 -6.43 -18.16 7.67
CA THR A 3 -7.76 -17.58 7.34
C THR A 3 -8.93 -18.48 7.78
N GLU A 4 -8.67 -19.67 8.30
CA GLU A 4 -9.70 -20.62 8.80
C GLU A 4 -10.19 -20.33 10.23
N GLN A 5 -9.65 -19.29 10.90
CA GLN A 5 -9.91 -19.08 12.33
C GLN A 5 -11.01 -18.03 12.63
N PHE A 6 -11.42 -17.21 11.64
CA PHE A 6 -12.47 -16.19 11.84
C PHE A 6 -13.60 -16.40 10.84
N ASP A 7 -14.81 -16.70 11.34
CA ASP A 7 -16.04 -16.87 10.52
C ASP A 7 -16.77 -15.53 10.29
N ILE A 8 -16.06 -14.39 10.40
CA ILE A 8 -16.65 -13.10 10.08
C ILE A 8 -16.89 -12.95 8.59
N LYS A 9 -18.11 -12.59 8.21
CA LYS A 9 -18.47 -12.33 6.81
C LYS A 9 -18.13 -10.91 6.41
N ILE A 10 -17.07 -10.78 5.65
CA ILE A 10 -16.70 -9.51 5.01
C ILE A 10 -17.53 -9.30 3.75
N ARG A 11 -18.03 -8.06 3.59
CA ARG A 11 -18.75 -7.61 2.40
C ARG A 11 -18.08 -6.39 1.79
N ALA A 12 -17.73 -6.46 0.52
CA ALA A 12 -17.26 -5.30 -0.23
C ALA A 12 -18.34 -4.20 -0.30
N VAL A 13 -17.93 -2.96 -0.07
CA VAL A 13 -18.77 -1.75 -0.15
C VAL A 13 -18.07 -0.68 -0.98
N GLY A 14 -18.82 0.30 -1.49
CA GLY A 14 -18.23 1.44 -2.19
C GLY A 14 -17.82 2.56 -1.25
N GLY A 15 -17.07 3.55 -1.77
CA GLY A 15 -16.75 4.80 -1.07
C GLY A 15 -15.28 4.96 -0.67
N GLY A 16 -14.45 3.93 -0.85
CA GLY A 16 -13.02 4.02 -0.57
C GLY A 16 -12.74 4.59 0.83
N VAL A 17 -11.88 5.60 0.91
CA VAL A 17 -11.49 6.25 2.18
C VAL A 17 -12.66 6.93 2.92
N THR A 18 -13.79 7.18 2.26
CA THR A 18 -15.00 7.75 2.89
C THR A 18 -16.10 6.72 3.13
N ALA A 19 -15.83 5.42 2.95
CA ALA A 19 -16.79 4.35 3.26
C ALA A 19 -17.07 4.23 4.76
N ALA A 20 -16.03 4.38 5.59
CA ALA A 20 -16.15 4.39 7.05
C ALA A 20 -16.86 5.67 7.52
N ALA A 21 -17.81 5.52 8.44
CA ALA A 21 -18.56 6.65 9.00
C ALA A 21 -17.63 7.63 9.74
N GLY A 22 -17.97 8.92 9.71
CA GLY A 22 -17.23 9.98 10.39
C GLY A 22 -16.03 10.51 9.59
N PHE A 23 -15.95 10.22 8.29
CA PHE A 23 -14.91 10.77 7.40
C PHE A 23 -15.50 11.48 6.19
N LYS A 24 -14.84 12.58 5.80
CA LYS A 24 -15.04 13.30 4.56
C LYS A 24 -13.73 13.42 3.81
N ALA A 25 -13.80 13.46 2.49
CA ALA A 25 -12.64 13.69 1.65
C ALA A 25 -12.96 14.66 0.52
N ALA A 26 -11.92 15.26 -0.02
CA ALA A 26 -11.97 16.03 -1.26
C ALA A 26 -10.71 15.74 -2.08
N GLY A 27 -10.88 15.75 -3.41
CA GLY A 27 -9.80 15.81 -4.38
C GLY A 27 -10.03 16.98 -5.31
N ILE A 28 -9.06 17.87 -5.46
CA ILE A 28 -9.15 19.07 -6.30
C ILE A 28 -7.93 19.22 -7.20
N HIS A 29 -8.04 20.03 -8.24
CA HIS A 29 -6.89 20.59 -8.93
C HIS A 29 -6.42 21.83 -8.17
N ALA A 30 -5.23 21.78 -7.59
CA ALA A 30 -4.63 22.88 -6.83
C ALA A 30 -3.54 23.62 -7.61
N GLY A 31 -3.05 23.07 -8.72
CA GLY A 31 -2.01 23.66 -9.53
C GLY A 31 -0.58 23.16 -9.23
N PHE A 32 -0.42 22.09 -8.49
CA PHE A 32 0.87 21.39 -8.38
C PHE A 32 1.28 20.77 -9.72
N ARG A 33 0.30 20.46 -10.58
CA ARG A 33 0.48 19.98 -11.95
C ARG A 33 -0.02 21.01 -12.95
N LYS A 34 0.64 21.05 -14.12
CA LYS A 34 0.27 21.98 -15.20
C LYS A 34 -1.06 21.63 -15.90
N ASN A 35 -1.43 20.34 -15.91
CA ASN A 35 -2.67 19.91 -16.56
C ASN A 35 -3.87 20.19 -15.64
N PRO A 36 -4.76 21.11 -16.00
CA PRO A 36 -5.90 21.51 -15.16
C PRO A 36 -7.00 20.43 -15.03
N GLU A 37 -6.98 19.42 -15.89
CA GLU A 37 -7.93 18.32 -15.83
C GLU A 37 -7.53 17.25 -14.78
N ARG A 38 -6.28 17.29 -14.30
CA ARG A 38 -5.78 16.37 -13.29
C ARG A 38 -5.93 16.96 -11.90
N LEU A 39 -6.64 16.23 -11.05
CA LEU A 39 -6.62 16.50 -9.62
C LEU A 39 -5.21 16.23 -9.07
N ASP A 40 -4.74 17.06 -8.14
CA ASP A 40 -3.37 16.98 -7.62
C ASP A 40 -3.25 17.31 -6.13
N TYR A 41 -4.40 17.51 -5.47
CA TYR A 41 -4.45 17.71 -4.02
C TYR A 41 -5.64 16.98 -3.41
N ALA A 42 -5.40 16.20 -2.36
CA ALA A 42 -6.42 15.51 -1.57
C ALA A 42 -6.38 15.95 -0.11
N LEU A 43 -7.55 16.09 0.49
CA LEU A 43 -7.73 16.34 1.92
C LEU A 43 -8.71 15.29 2.48
N VAL A 44 -8.32 14.60 3.55
CA VAL A 44 -9.18 13.66 4.29
C VAL A 44 -9.32 14.15 5.71
N VAL A 45 -10.54 14.34 6.18
CA VAL A 45 -10.83 14.94 7.50
C VAL A 45 -11.85 14.08 8.23
N PRO A 46 -11.56 13.65 9.48
CA PRO A 46 -12.58 13.07 10.35
C PRO A 46 -13.51 14.14 10.89
N ASP A 47 -14.77 13.79 11.22
CA ASP A 47 -15.75 14.74 11.81
C ASP A 47 -15.28 15.27 13.17
N LYS A 48 -14.39 14.54 13.86
CA LYS A 48 -13.71 14.93 15.11
C LYS A 48 -12.28 14.38 15.09
N PRO A 49 -11.31 15.06 15.73
CA PRO A 49 -9.98 14.48 15.91
C PRO A 49 -10.05 13.07 16.50
N CYS A 50 -9.39 12.12 15.89
CA CYS A 50 -9.50 10.70 16.19
C CYS A 50 -8.12 10.02 16.26
N PRO A 51 -8.03 8.79 16.82
CA PRO A 51 -6.83 7.98 16.73
C PRO A 51 -6.30 7.88 15.30
N GLY A 52 -5.00 8.11 15.15
CA GLY A 52 -4.29 7.97 13.89
C GLY A 52 -2.95 7.29 14.09
N ALA A 53 -2.56 6.48 13.13
CA ALA A 53 -1.29 5.78 13.10
C ALA A 53 -0.61 5.94 11.73
N GLY A 54 0.71 5.81 11.69
CA GLY A 54 1.46 5.93 10.44
C GLY A 54 2.69 5.03 10.40
N VAL A 55 2.91 4.45 9.22
CA VAL A 55 4.12 3.70 8.87
C VAL A 55 4.77 4.38 7.67
N PHE A 56 6.09 4.51 7.70
CA PHE A 56 6.81 5.39 6.78
C PHE A 56 8.06 4.72 6.21
N THR A 57 8.53 5.21 5.06
CA THR A 57 9.75 4.75 4.38
C THR A 57 10.97 4.67 5.31
N THR A 58 11.80 3.67 5.09
CA THR A 58 13.13 3.54 5.70
C THR A 58 14.24 4.10 4.80
N ASN A 59 13.91 4.66 3.64
CA ASN A 59 14.89 5.28 2.76
C ASN A 59 15.59 6.42 3.48
N ARG A 60 16.91 6.46 3.39
CA ARG A 60 17.75 7.49 4.05
C ARG A 60 17.58 8.89 3.47
N PHE A 61 17.16 9.00 2.19
CA PHE A 61 16.70 10.25 1.58
C PHE A 61 15.24 10.54 1.92
N CYS A 62 14.87 10.39 3.18
CA CYS A 62 13.53 10.57 3.70
C CYS A 62 13.00 11.98 3.42
N ALA A 63 11.88 12.08 2.72
CA ALA A 63 11.26 13.34 2.32
C ALA A 63 10.76 14.16 3.54
N ALA A 64 10.70 15.48 3.36
CA ALA A 64 10.27 16.40 4.41
C ALA A 64 8.87 16.10 4.97
N PRO A 65 7.83 15.82 4.16
CA PRO A 65 6.50 15.48 4.68
C PRO A 65 6.51 14.21 5.54
N VAL A 66 7.32 13.21 5.18
CA VAL A 66 7.48 11.99 5.99
C VAL A 66 8.06 12.31 7.36
N GLN A 67 9.10 13.15 7.41
CA GLN A 67 9.73 13.56 8.67
C GLN A 67 8.76 14.32 9.58
N VAL A 68 7.97 15.24 9.01
CA VAL A 68 6.98 16.03 9.75
C VAL A 68 5.84 15.14 10.26
N SER A 69 5.26 14.28 9.42
CA SER A 69 4.18 13.38 9.82
C SER A 69 4.63 12.38 10.88
N ARG A 70 5.84 11.83 10.76
CA ARG A 70 6.44 10.98 11.80
C ARG A 70 6.58 11.72 13.13
N ALA A 71 7.04 12.98 13.10
CA ALA A 71 7.16 13.80 14.30
C ALA A 71 5.78 14.09 14.94
N ASN A 72 4.76 14.38 14.13
CA ASN A 72 3.39 14.64 14.59
C ASN A 72 2.73 13.40 15.21
N LEU A 73 3.18 12.19 14.86
CA LEU A 73 2.77 10.94 15.50
C LEU A 73 3.66 10.53 16.69
N GLY A 74 4.43 11.46 17.23
CA GLY A 74 5.25 11.24 18.43
C GLY A 74 6.63 10.64 18.16
N GLY A 75 7.11 10.69 16.92
CA GLY A 75 8.43 10.20 16.52
C GLY A 75 8.47 8.73 16.11
N ALA A 76 9.68 8.23 15.87
CA ALA A 76 9.89 6.87 15.36
C ALA A 76 9.48 5.75 16.34
N ASP A 77 9.57 6.02 17.64
CA ASP A 77 9.32 5.03 18.69
C ASP A 77 7.82 4.90 19.04
N LYS A 78 6.99 5.85 18.60
CA LYS A 78 5.57 5.87 18.94
C LYS A 78 4.68 5.55 17.73
N GLY A 79 4.72 6.35 16.66
CA GLY A 79 4.01 6.11 15.41
C GLY A 79 2.50 6.31 15.44
N TYR A 80 1.92 6.90 16.50
CA TYR A 80 0.48 7.14 16.62
C TYR A 80 0.17 8.43 17.42
N GLY A 81 -1.04 8.96 17.23
CA GLY A 81 -1.50 10.18 17.89
C GLY A 81 -2.99 10.42 17.71
N ILE A 82 -3.44 11.65 18.03
CA ILE A 82 -4.79 12.12 17.72
C ILE A 82 -4.71 13.05 16.53
N ILE A 83 -5.40 12.72 15.45
CA ILE A 83 -5.28 13.35 14.14
C ILE A 83 -6.61 13.96 13.71
N ALA A 84 -6.53 15.17 13.15
CA ALA A 84 -7.66 15.95 12.66
C ALA A 84 -7.71 16.05 11.13
N GLY A 85 -6.64 15.68 10.42
CA GLY A 85 -6.63 15.72 8.97
C GLY A 85 -5.39 15.12 8.34
N VAL A 86 -5.55 14.66 7.09
CA VAL A 86 -4.46 14.18 6.22
C VAL A 86 -4.48 14.99 4.94
N SER A 87 -3.37 15.67 4.64
CA SER A 87 -3.16 16.51 3.46
C SER A 87 -2.16 15.83 2.54
N VAL A 88 -2.55 15.57 1.29
CA VAL A 88 -1.73 14.88 0.31
C VAL A 88 -1.66 15.68 -0.99
N ASN A 89 -0.46 16.03 -1.45
CA ASN A 89 -0.27 16.58 -2.79
C ASN A 89 0.44 15.60 -3.72
N SER A 90 0.09 15.66 -5.01
CA SER A 90 0.81 14.97 -6.08
C SER A 90 1.43 15.98 -7.06
N GLY A 91 2.51 15.56 -7.73
CA GLY A 91 3.27 16.41 -8.67
C GLY A 91 4.61 16.91 -8.15
N ASN A 92 4.77 17.03 -6.84
CA ASN A 92 6.02 17.40 -6.17
C ASN A 92 6.20 16.57 -4.90
N ALA A 93 7.34 15.90 -4.78
CA ALA A 93 7.65 14.99 -3.68
C ALA A 93 8.13 15.69 -2.41
N ASN A 94 8.56 16.94 -2.49
CA ASN A 94 9.24 17.66 -1.41
C ASN A 94 10.36 16.82 -0.75
N ALA A 95 11.11 16.11 -1.58
CA ALA A 95 12.24 15.27 -1.18
C ALA A 95 13.56 15.89 -1.64
N ALA A 96 14.62 15.69 -0.88
CA ALA A 96 15.95 16.29 -1.09
C ALA A 96 15.92 17.84 -1.13
N THR A 97 15.07 18.46 -0.32
CA THR A 97 14.80 19.91 -0.29
C THR A 97 15.33 20.61 0.97
N GLY A 98 15.97 19.86 1.87
CA GLY A 98 16.64 20.38 3.08
C GLY A 98 15.67 21.11 4.03
N GLU A 99 16.19 22.08 4.76
CA GLU A 99 15.43 22.87 5.75
C GLU A 99 14.27 23.65 5.12
N THR A 100 14.41 24.10 3.87
CA THR A 100 13.32 24.77 3.15
C THR A 100 12.13 23.83 2.95
N GLY A 101 12.38 22.58 2.56
CA GLY A 101 11.31 21.60 2.40
C GLY A 101 10.65 21.22 3.73
N LEU A 102 11.43 21.12 4.82
CA LEU A 102 10.90 20.89 6.15
C LEU A 102 10.01 22.07 6.63
N ALA A 103 10.46 23.30 6.37
CA ALA A 103 9.67 24.50 6.68
C ALA A 103 8.35 24.50 5.90
N CYS A 104 8.37 24.18 4.58
CA CYS A 104 7.16 24.06 3.77
C CYS A 104 6.20 22.97 4.30
N ALA A 105 6.71 21.81 4.68
CA ALA A 105 5.87 20.74 5.22
C ALA A 105 5.22 21.12 6.55
N ARG A 106 5.95 21.82 7.45
CA ARG A 106 5.39 22.35 8.70
C ARG A 106 4.36 23.45 8.43
N GLU A 107 4.63 24.33 7.49
CA GLU A 107 3.70 25.41 7.13
C GLU A 107 2.40 24.85 6.50
N THR A 108 2.49 23.77 5.72
CA THR A 108 1.29 23.04 5.26
C THR A 108 0.44 22.58 6.45
N CYS A 109 1.05 22.04 7.50
CA CYS A 109 0.33 21.68 8.74
C CYS A 109 -0.31 22.90 9.41
N ASN A 110 0.41 24.04 9.48
CA ASN A 110 -0.12 25.29 10.07
C ASN A 110 -1.34 25.80 9.31
N ILE A 111 -1.26 25.88 7.98
CA ILE A 111 -2.39 26.32 7.13
C ILE A 111 -3.59 25.39 7.30
N ALA A 112 -3.37 24.06 7.23
CA ALA A 112 -4.44 23.09 7.38
C ALA A 112 -5.09 23.16 8.77
N SER A 113 -4.30 23.30 9.82
CA SER A 113 -4.81 23.41 11.19
C SER A 113 -5.66 24.64 11.43
N GLN A 114 -5.31 25.78 10.82
CA GLN A 114 -6.11 27.01 10.88
C GLN A 114 -7.46 26.84 10.18
N VAL A 115 -7.49 26.16 9.03
CA VAL A 115 -8.72 25.95 8.25
C VAL A 115 -9.62 24.92 8.93
N ILE A 116 -9.06 23.85 9.47
CA ILE A 116 -9.81 22.77 10.12
C ILE A 116 -10.23 23.15 11.55
N GLY A 117 -9.46 24.00 12.21
CA GLY A 117 -9.70 24.40 13.62
C GLY A 117 -9.08 23.42 14.62
N CYS A 118 -7.83 23.02 14.43
CA CYS A 118 -7.12 22.09 15.28
C CYS A 118 -5.66 22.53 15.53
N GLU A 119 -4.87 21.72 16.20
CA GLU A 119 -3.45 21.99 16.39
C GLU A 119 -2.64 21.49 15.17
N PRO A 120 -1.53 22.17 14.77
CA PRO A 120 -0.70 21.74 13.63
C PRO A 120 -0.17 20.31 13.75
N GLN A 121 0.09 19.82 14.96
CA GLN A 121 0.56 18.46 15.24
C GLN A 121 -0.53 17.39 15.00
N GLN A 122 -1.79 17.79 14.83
CA GLN A 122 -2.90 16.92 14.50
C GLN A 122 -3.10 16.75 12.97
N ILE A 123 -2.23 17.37 12.16
CA ILE A 123 -2.25 17.25 10.70
C ILE A 123 -1.10 16.34 10.26
N LEU A 124 -1.44 15.35 9.42
CA LEU A 124 -0.44 14.55 8.72
C LEU A 124 -0.33 15.02 7.26
N VAL A 125 0.88 15.07 6.76
CA VAL A 125 1.18 15.51 5.39
C VAL A 125 1.89 14.40 4.62
N ALA A 126 1.53 14.22 3.35
CA ALA A 126 2.22 13.34 2.42
C ALA A 126 2.34 14.03 1.06
N SER A 127 3.40 13.76 0.34
CA SER A 127 3.68 14.33 -0.98
C SER A 127 4.22 13.27 -1.91
N THR A 128 3.95 13.40 -3.21
CA THR A 128 4.49 12.49 -4.23
C THR A 128 4.71 13.23 -5.56
N GLY A 129 5.69 12.79 -6.34
CA GLY A 129 6.01 13.39 -7.65
C GLY A 129 7.51 13.65 -7.79
N VAL A 130 7.88 14.78 -8.40
CA VAL A 130 9.26 15.12 -8.72
C VAL A 130 10.10 15.36 -7.46
N ILE A 131 11.28 14.75 -7.41
CA ILE A 131 12.28 14.90 -6.33
C ILE A 131 13.19 16.12 -6.65
N GLY A 132 13.66 16.82 -5.61
CA GLY A 132 14.62 17.92 -5.74
C GLY A 132 14.00 19.27 -6.12
N GLN A 133 12.67 19.39 -6.12
CA GLN A 133 11.97 20.65 -6.36
C GLN A 133 11.39 21.19 -5.06
N ILE A 134 11.59 22.50 -4.82
CA ILE A 134 10.95 23.18 -3.69
C ILE A 134 9.44 23.21 -3.90
N LEU A 135 8.72 22.82 -2.88
CA LEU A 135 7.27 22.80 -2.88
C LEU A 135 6.73 24.24 -2.79
N PRO A 136 5.83 24.67 -3.70
CA PRO A 136 5.28 26.03 -3.69
C PRO A 136 4.25 26.18 -2.55
N ILE A 137 4.65 26.80 -1.45
CA ILE A 137 3.79 26.91 -0.27
C ILE A 137 2.54 27.78 -0.54
N ASP A 138 2.66 28.82 -1.35
CA ASP A 138 1.54 29.71 -1.73
C ASP A 138 0.37 28.92 -2.36
N THR A 139 0.67 27.79 -3.02
CA THR A 139 -0.36 26.91 -3.57
C THR A 139 -1.23 26.31 -2.47
N PHE A 140 -0.69 25.99 -1.30
CA PHE A 140 -1.47 25.44 -0.18
C PHE A 140 -2.36 26.50 0.49
N GLU A 141 -1.98 27.77 0.48
CA GLU A 141 -2.80 28.85 1.03
C GLU A 141 -4.16 28.95 0.33
N THR A 142 -4.23 28.59 -0.94
CA THR A 142 -5.48 28.57 -1.72
C THR A 142 -6.11 27.19 -1.80
N ALA A 143 -5.31 26.14 -1.92
CA ALA A 143 -5.77 24.76 -2.10
C ALA A 143 -6.46 24.19 -0.84
N ILE A 144 -5.90 24.43 0.35
CA ILE A 144 -6.44 23.86 1.58
C ILE A 144 -7.83 24.39 1.89
N PRO A 145 -8.09 25.73 1.88
CA PRO A 145 -9.44 26.24 2.04
C PRO A 145 -10.42 25.70 0.99
N ALA A 146 -10.02 25.69 -0.30
CA ALA A 146 -10.87 25.19 -1.38
C ALA A 146 -11.21 23.69 -1.22
N ALA A 147 -10.24 22.86 -0.83
CA ALA A 147 -10.47 21.44 -0.57
C ALA A 147 -11.37 21.23 0.66
N TYR A 148 -11.20 22.06 1.70
CA TYR A 148 -12.03 21.98 2.91
C TYR A 148 -13.50 22.32 2.61
N GLU A 149 -13.75 23.34 1.78
CA GLU A 149 -15.09 23.67 1.29
C GLU A 149 -15.71 22.56 0.41
N ALA A 150 -14.87 21.82 -0.32
CA ALA A 150 -15.27 20.70 -1.18
C ALA A 150 -15.42 19.35 -0.44
N LEU A 151 -15.13 19.28 0.85
CA LEU A 151 -15.22 18.04 1.63
C LEU A 151 -16.61 17.40 1.54
N SER A 152 -16.65 16.11 1.20
CA SER A 152 -17.87 15.33 1.04
C SER A 152 -17.70 13.92 1.62
N ALA A 153 -18.76 13.36 2.18
CA ALA A 153 -18.85 11.94 2.53
C ALA A 153 -18.78 11.01 1.29
N HIS A 154 -18.85 11.58 0.08
CA HIS A 154 -18.70 10.88 -1.20
C HIS A 154 -17.44 11.30 -1.97
N GLY A 155 -16.52 12.01 -1.33
CA GLY A 155 -15.31 12.54 -1.96
C GLY A 155 -14.15 11.54 -2.08
N GLY A 156 -14.32 10.28 -1.66
CA GLY A 156 -13.27 9.26 -1.66
C GLY A 156 -12.64 9.04 -3.04
N ALA A 157 -13.46 8.88 -4.07
CA ALA A 157 -12.99 8.65 -5.43
C ALA A 157 -12.19 9.85 -6.00
N ASP A 158 -12.57 11.08 -5.68
CA ASP A 158 -11.84 12.28 -6.11
C ASP A 158 -10.50 12.39 -5.36
N ALA A 159 -10.49 12.08 -4.06
CA ALA A 159 -9.26 12.02 -3.27
C ALA A 159 -8.28 10.95 -3.81
N ALA A 160 -8.79 9.75 -4.14
CA ALA A 160 -7.97 8.69 -4.73
C ALA A 160 -7.38 9.10 -6.10
N ARG A 161 -8.13 9.83 -6.93
CA ARG A 161 -7.63 10.39 -8.20
C ARG A 161 -6.58 11.47 -7.99
N ALA A 162 -6.73 12.29 -6.96
CA ALA A 162 -5.86 13.42 -6.69
C ALA A 162 -4.45 13.02 -6.23
N ILE A 163 -4.29 11.83 -5.66
CA ILE A 163 -2.98 11.34 -5.20
C ILE A 163 -2.19 10.56 -6.27
N MET A 164 -2.79 10.26 -7.42
CA MET A 164 -2.14 9.52 -8.53
C MET A 164 -0.94 10.26 -9.09
N THR A 165 0.05 9.51 -9.58
CA THR A 165 1.19 10.03 -10.35
C THR A 165 1.24 9.45 -11.76
N THR A 166 1.93 8.35 -11.94
CA THR A 166 2.00 7.57 -13.18
C THR A 166 0.94 6.48 -13.23
N ASP A 167 0.15 6.34 -12.18
CA ASP A 167 -0.98 5.41 -12.08
C ASP A 167 -1.93 5.58 -13.27
N THR A 168 -2.41 4.45 -13.84
CA THR A 168 -3.37 4.46 -14.95
C THR A 168 -4.81 4.59 -14.47
N HIS A 169 -5.09 4.18 -13.24
CA HIS A 169 -6.40 4.30 -12.58
C HIS A 169 -6.25 4.55 -11.08
N SER A 170 -7.29 5.14 -10.47
CA SER A 170 -7.36 5.32 -9.02
C SER A 170 -7.59 3.99 -8.32
N LYS A 171 -6.96 3.83 -7.15
CA LYS A 171 -7.03 2.62 -6.35
C LYS A 171 -7.74 2.91 -5.04
N GLU A 172 -8.93 2.35 -4.90
CA GLU A 172 -9.73 2.42 -3.69
C GLU A 172 -10.43 1.09 -3.44
N TYR A 173 -10.59 0.73 -2.17
CA TYR A 173 -11.33 -0.45 -1.76
C TYR A 173 -11.91 -0.25 -0.37
N ALA A 174 -13.05 -0.86 -0.10
CA ALA A 174 -13.66 -0.84 1.22
C ALA A 174 -14.48 -2.10 1.48
N VAL A 175 -14.52 -2.48 2.76
CA VAL A 175 -15.31 -3.62 3.26
C VAL A 175 -16.07 -3.25 4.53
N SER A 176 -17.16 -3.96 4.78
CA SER A 176 -17.87 -3.92 6.06
C SER A 176 -18.04 -5.33 6.62
N TYR A 177 -18.10 -5.44 7.94
CA TYR A 177 -18.36 -6.69 8.63
C TYR A 177 -19.22 -6.47 9.88
N VAL A 178 -19.88 -7.53 10.34
CA VAL A 178 -20.59 -7.53 11.61
C VAL A 178 -19.68 -8.17 12.64
N SER A 179 -19.38 -7.47 13.73
CA SER A 179 -18.54 -8.01 14.80
C SER A 179 -19.30 -9.06 15.61
N GLU A 180 -18.66 -10.16 15.91
CA GLU A 180 -19.12 -11.21 16.82
C GLU A 180 -18.40 -11.17 18.17
N ALA A 181 -17.36 -10.34 18.29
CA ALA A 181 -16.54 -10.20 19.48
C ALA A 181 -17.32 -9.68 20.69
N ALA A 182 -16.98 -10.18 21.88
CA ALA A 182 -17.59 -9.74 23.13
C ALA A 182 -17.41 -8.22 23.34
N GLY A 183 -18.50 -7.52 23.70
CA GLY A 183 -18.53 -6.06 23.82
C GLY A 183 -18.75 -5.30 22.50
N HIS A 184 -18.66 -5.98 21.36
CA HIS A 184 -18.85 -5.42 20.01
C HIS A 184 -19.91 -6.16 19.20
N THR A 185 -20.46 -7.25 19.73
CA THR A 185 -21.38 -8.15 19.03
C THR A 185 -22.55 -7.40 18.38
N GLY A 186 -22.73 -7.60 17.08
CA GLY A 186 -23.78 -6.99 16.28
C GLY A 186 -23.46 -5.59 15.74
N ASN A 187 -22.36 -4.95 16.17
CA ASN A 187 -21.90 -3.71 15.57
C ASN A 187 -21.40 -3.97 14.14
N VAL A 188 -21.75 -3.08 13.24
CA VAL A 188 -21.25 -3.10 11.86
C VAL A 188 -20.09 -2.14 11.77
N TYR A 189 -18.91 -2.65 11.45
CA TYR A 189 -17.72 -1.84 11.23
C TYR A 189 -17.34 -1.82 9.75
N THR A 190 -16.82 -0.67 9.32
CA THR A 190 -16.38 -0.45 7.96
C THR A 190 -14.89 -0.07 7.96
N VAL A 191 -14.16 -0.66 7.03
CA VAL A 191 -12.78 -0.29 6.71
C VAL A 191 -12.74 0.15 5.27
N GLY A 192 -12.19 1.33 5.00
CA GLY A 192 -12.02 1.85 3.66
C GLY A 192 -10.61 2.36 3.43
N GLY A 193 -10.19 2.42 2.17
CA GLY A 193 -8.86 2.93 1.87
C GLY A 193 -8.73 3.42 0.45
N MET A 194 -7.72 4.24 0.24
CA MET A 194 -7.20 4.65 -1.05
C MET A 194 -5.68 4.54 -1.06
N CYS A 195 -5.10 4.27 -2.23
CA CYS A 195 -3.65 4.32 -2.40
C CYS A 195 -3.24 4.77 -3.79
N LYS A 196 -1.97 5.10 -3.93
CA LYS A 196 -1.30 5.31 -5.22
C LYS A 196 0.03 4.56 -5.24
N GLY A 197 0.44 4.17 -6.44
CA GLY A 197 1.72 3.54 -6.72
C GLY A 197 1.68 2.84 -8.07
N SER A 198 2.74 3.02 -8.87
CA SER A 198 2.90 2.42 -10.19
C SER A 198 4.39 2.21 -10.53
N GLY A 199 5.27 3.18 -10.27
CA GLY A 199 6.73 3.08 -10.37
C GLY A 199 7.42 3.48 -9.07
N MET A 200 8.72 3.13 -8.95
CA MET A 200 9.55 3.23 -7.75
C MET A 200 8.89 2.45 -6.59
N ILE A 201 8.58 1.15 -6.85
CA ILE A 201 7.82 0.29 -5.95
C ILE A 201 8.62 -0.95 -5.55
N MET A 202 9.24 -0.90 -4.38
CA MET A 202 9.66 -2.03 -3.56
C MET A 202 9.64 -1.62 -2.09
N PRO A 203 8.49 -1.73 -1.42
CA PRO A 203 8.36 -1.32 -0.04
C PRO A 203 9.25 -2.13 0.91
N ASN A 204 10.08 -1.40 1.64
CA ASN A 204 10.65 -1.90 2.89
C ASN A 204 10.17 -0.95 3.99
N MET A 205 8.92 -1.17 4.47
CA MET A 205 8.10 -0.29 5.29
C MET A 205 7.39 0.85 4.50
N ALA A 206 6.89 0.53 3.30
CA ALA A 206 5.99 1.27 2.40
C ALA A 206 6.64 1.99 1.20
N THR A 207 6.23 1.61 -0.06
CA THR A 207 6.58 2.34 -1.31
C THR A 207 5.32 2.83 -1.99
N MET A 208 4.54 3.69 -1.30
CA MET A 208 3.27 4.19 -1.83
C MET A 208 2.74 5.28 -0.90
N ILE A 209 1.69 5.96 -1.29
CA ILE A 209 0.87 6.71 -0.34
C ILE A 209 -0.45 5.96 -0.19
N ALA A 210 -0.79 5.58 1.04
CA ALA A 210 -2.11 5.05 1.37
C ALA A 210 -2.71 5.78 2.57
N VAL A 211 -4.02 5.98 2.50
CA VAL A 211 -4.83 6.43 3.63
C VAL A 211 -5.93 5.40 3.85
N ILE A 212 -5.96 4.82 5.03
CA ILE A 212 -6.92 3.81 5.48
C ILE A 212 -7.78 4.43 6.58
N THR A 213 -9.07 4.16 6.56
CA THR A 213 -10.03 4.65 7.56
C THR A 213 -10.86 3.51 8.11
N THR A 214 -11.25 3.62 9.38
CA THR A 214 -12.26 2.74 9.98
C THR A 214 -13.17 3.53 10.91
N ASP A 215 -14.40 3.11 11.03
CA ASP A 215 -15.36 3.66 11.99
C ASP A 215 -15.45 2.87 13.30
N ALA A 216 -14.61 1.85 13.46
CA ALA A 216 -14.46 1.13 14.72
C ALA A 216 -13.76 2.01 15.78
N PRO A 217 -14.16 1.92 17.07
CA PRO A 217 -13.46 2.57 18.17
C PRO A 217 -12.18 1.80 18.50
N VAL A 218 -11.00 2.38 18.24
CA VAL A 218 -9.71 1.70 18.43
C VAL A 218 -8.80 2.54 19.30
N GLU A 219 -8.11 1.90 20.25
CA GLU A 219 -7.06 2.57 21.02
C GLU A 219 -5.88 2.96 20.10
N PRO A 220 -5.28 4.16 20.27
CA PRO A 220 -4.22 4.64 19.38
C PRO A 220 -3.02 3.69 19.24
N ALA A 221 -2.58 3.06 20.34
CA ALA A 221 -1.47 2.10 20.30
C ALA A 221 -1.85 0.81 19.54
N ALA A 222 -3.06 0.29 19.77
CA ALA A 222 -3.59 -0.87 19.07
C ALA A 222 -3.73 -0.59 17.56
N LEU A 223 -4.18 0.61 17.18
CA LEU A 223 -4.27 1.02 15.78
C LEU A 223 -2.90 0.98 15.07
N HIS A 224 -1.85 1.41 15.76
CA HIS A 224 -0.48 1.36 15.22
C HIS A 224 0.04 -0.08 15.11
N ALA A 225 -0.18 -0.92 16.13
CA ALA A 225 0.23 -2.32 16.10
C ALA A 225 -0.45 -3.08 14.94
N LEU A 226 -1.75 -2.86 14.76
CA LEU A 226 -2.53 -3.40 13.65
C LEU A 226 -1.98 -2.94 12.29
N LEU A 227 -1.79 -1.63 12.11
CA LEU A 227 -1.27 -1.09 10.85
C LEU A 227 0.11 -1.63 10.52
N LEU A 228 1.01 -1.69 11.50
CA LEU A 228 2.37 -2.18 11.33
C LEU A 228 2.39 -3.66 10.91
N SER A 229 1.58 -4.50 11.54
CA SER A 229 1.48 -5.93 11.20
C SER A 229 0.88 -6.14 9.81
N THR A 230 -0.17 -5.39 9.47
CA THR A 230 -0.84 -5.49 8.17
C THR A 230 0.07 -5.03 7.03
N VAL A 231 0.75 -3.89 7.17
CA VAL A 231 1.68 -3.38 6.14
C VAL A 231 2.78 -4.37 5.81
N LYS A 232 3.31 -5.09 6.82
CA LYS A 232 4.33 -6.13 6.60
C LYS A 232 3.84 -7.30 5.74
N GLN A 233 2.54 -7.63 5.82
CA GLN A 233 1.95 -8.77 5.13
C GLN A 233 1.29 -8.39 3.79
N THR A 234 1.12 -7.10 3.51
CA THR A 234 0.41 -6.59 2.33
C THR A 234 1.30 -5.67 1.49
N PHE A 235 1.34 -4.39 1.78
CA PHE A 235 2.10 -3.42 0.97
C PHE A 235 3.60 -3.75 0.87
N ASN A 236 4.23 -4.23 1.96
CA ASN A 236 5.62 -4.67 1.92
C ASN A 236 5.84 -5.96 1.08
N LYS A 237 4.80 -6.60 0.59
CA LYS A 237 4.88 -7.77 -0.29
C LYS A 237 4.77 -7.39 -1.79
N VAL A 238 4.75 -6.11 -2.10
CA VAL A 238 4.73 -5.63 -3.50
C VAL A 238 6.14 -5.27 -3.97
N THR A 239 6.42 -5.50 -5.24
CA THR A 239 7.56 -4.92 -5.96
C THR A 239 7.22 -4.73 -7.43
N VAL A 240 7.55 -3.57 -8.01
CA VAL A 240 7.43 -3.32 -9.46
C VAL A 240 8.79 -3.30 -10.12
N ASP A 241 9.73 -2.53 -9.57
CA ASP A 241 11.03 -2.22 -10.17
C ASP A 241 12.22 -2.32 -9.21
N SER A 242 11.99 -2.86 -8.02
CA SER A 242 13.00 -3.03 -6.95
C SER A 242 13.52 -1.73 -6.32
N ASP A 243 12.90 -0.58 -6.58
CA ASP A 243 13.32 0.72 -6.04
C ASP A 243 12.42 1.18 -4.88
N THR A 244 13.05 1.58 -3.76
CA THR A 244 12.35 2.08 -2.57
C THR A 244 12.26 3.61 -2.60
N SER A 245 11.04 4.15 -2.52
CA SER A 245 10.78 5.59 -2.58
C SER A 245 11.24 6.36 -1.33
N THR A 246 11.46 7.65 -1.51
CA THR A 246 11.77 8.62 -0.45
C THR A 246 10.54 9.06 0.36
N ASN A 247 9.31 8.78 -0.15
CA ASN A 247 8.08 9.41 0.32
C ASN A 247 7.04 8.45 0.88
N ASP A 248 7.34 7.17 0.96
CA ASP A 248 6.35 6.16 1.32
C ASP A 248 5.68 6.44 2.66
N THR A 249 4.36 6.38 2.63
CA THR A 249 3.52 6.77 3.75
C THR A 249 2.23 5.94 3.74
N CYS A 250 1.99 5.17 4.80
CA CYS A 250 0.71 4.53 5.07
C CYS A 250 0.13 5.09 6.37
N ILE A 251 -1.03 5.74 6.28
CA ILE A 251 -1.72 6.36 7.41
C ILE A 251 -3.04 5.61 7.62
N MET A 252 -3.37 5.35 8.89
CA MET A 252 -4.68 4.80 9.27
C MET A 252 -5.33 5.68 10.33
N LEU A 253 -6.63 5.95 10.16
CA LEU A 253 -7.45 6.73 11.07
C LEU A 253 -8.64 5.90 11.56
N ALA A 254 -9.05 6.07 12.82
CA ALA A 254 -10.17 5.37 13.44
C ALA A 254 -11.14 6.37 14.08
N SER A 255 -12.31 6.61 13.45
CA SER A 255 -13.27 7.61 13.95
C SER A 255 -14.08 7.18 15.18
N GLY A 256 -14.26 5.88 15.37
CA GLY A 256 -15.16 5.32 16.40
C GLY A 256 -16.65 5.62 16.17
N ALA A 257 -17.02 6.13 14.98
CA ALA A 257 -18.35 6.66 14.74
C ALA A 257 -19.44 5.59 14.64
N ALA A 258 -19.09 4.34 14.31
CA ALA A 258 -20.05 3.24 14.21
C ALA A 258 -20.54 2.71 15.55
N ALA A 259 -19.77 2.90 16.63
CA ALA A 259 -20.09 2.39 17.96
C ALA A 259 -19.47 3.29 19.04
N ALA A 260 -19.95 4.54 19.14
CA ALA A 260 -19.38 5.56 20.03
C ALA A 260 -19.45 5.20 21.53
N ASP A 261 -20.38 4.33 21.92
CA ASP A 261 -20.55 3.89 23.31
C ASP A 261 -19.87 2.54 23.60
N ALA A 262 -19.25 1.91 22.60
CA ALA A 262 -18.49 0.67 22.81
C ALA A 262 -17.11 0.96 23.41
N GLU A 263 -16.60 0.01 24.20
CA GLU A 263 -15.22 0.10 24.71
C GLU A 263 -14.22 0.13 23.54
N PRO A 264 -13.13 0.87 23.67
CA PRO A 264 -12.11 0.87 22.62
C PRO A 264 -11.52 -0.52 22.38
N ILE A 265 -11.36 -0.87 21.10
CA ILE A 265 -10.66 -2.10 20.67
C ILE A 265 -9.18 -1.99 21.06
N VAL A 266 -8.71 -2.97 21.80
CA VAL A 266 -7.33 -3.08 22.31
C VAL A 266 -6.62 -4.29 21.70
N GLU A 267 -5.30 -4.23 21.59
CA GLU A 267 -4.48 -5.33 21.09
C GLU A 267 -4.70 -6.62 21.87
N GLY A 268 -4.85 -7.75 21.16
CA GLY A 268 -5.06 -9.08 21.72
C GLY A 268 -6.52 -9.38 22.09
N SER A 269 -7.48 -8.51 21.78
CA SER A 269 -8.92 -8.84 21.90
C SER A 269 -9.45 -9.49 20.63
N ASP A 270 -10.56 -10.25 20.74
CA ASP A 270 -11.21 -10.84 19.56
C ASP A 270 -11.64 -9.76 18.55
N ALA A 271 -12.10 -8.61 19.03
CA ALA A 271 -12.47 -7.47 18.18
C ALA A 271 -11.25 -6.89 17.43
N PHE A 272 -10.05 -6.94 18.02
CA PHE A 272 -8.82 -6.54 17.36
C PHE A 272 -8.46 -7.51 16.22
N ASP A 273 -8.65 -8.80 16.43
CA ASP A 273 -8.38 -9.82 15.42
C ASP A 273 -9.35 -9.72 14.24
N GLU A 274 -10.66 -9.52 14.52
CA GLU A 274 -11.68 -9.26 13.49
C GLU A 274 -11.34 -8.01 12.65
N LEU A 275 -11.00 -6.90 13.31
CA LEU A 275 -10.61 -5.67 12.62
C LEU A 275 -9.32 -5.85 11.82
N THR A 276 -8.34 -6.58 12.37
CA THR A 276 -7.08 -6.88 11.67
C THR A 276 -7.36 -7.64 10.38
N PHE A 277 -8.27 -8.61 10.41
CA PHE A 277 -8.67 -9.34 9.21
C PHE A 277 -9.31 -8.41 8.15
N ALA A 278 -10.24 -7.54 8.56
CA ALA A 278 -10.89 -6.59 7.66
C ALA A 278 -9.89 -5.56 7.05
N VAL A 279 -8.95 -5.06 7.85
CA VAL A 279 -7.90 -4.13 7.39
C VAL A 279 -6.93 -4.84 6.45
N HIS A 280 -6.60 -6.11 6.73
CA HIS A 280 -5.77 -6.92 5.85
C HIS A 280 -6.40 -7.07 4.46
N GLU A 281 -7.69 -7.40 4.38
CA GLU A 281 -8.44 -7.51 3.11
C GLU A 281 -8.38 -6.21 2.28
N VAL A 282 -8.58 -5.06 2.93
CA VAL A 282 -8.48 -3.76 2.24
C VAL A 282 -7.05 -3.50 1.77
N CYS A 283 -6.06 -3.69 2.61
CA CYS A 283 -4.66 -3.42 2.29
C CYS A 283 -4.11 -4.41 1.25
N GLU A 284 -4.50 -5.69 1.29
CA GLU A 284 -4.12 -6.68 0.27
C GLU A 284 -4.71 -6.32 -1.10
N SER A 285 -6.01 -5.99 -1.15
CA SER A 285 -6.66 -5.54 -2.39
C SER A 285 -5.94 -4.35 -3.00
N LEU A 286 -5.61 -3.33 -2.18
CA LEU A 286 -4.89 -2.14 -2.61
C LEU A 286 -3.45 -2.47 -3.06
N ALA A 287 -2.75 -3.34 -2.34
CA ALA A 287 -1.39 -3.77 -2.65
C ALA A 287 -1.31 -4.52 -3.99
N ARG A 288 -2.25 -5.46 -4.22
CA ARG A 288 -2.36 -6.18 -5.50
C ARG A 288 -2.67 -5.23 -6.67
N ASN A 289 -3.52 -4.21 -6.45
CA ASN A 289 -3.80 -3.20 -7.46
C ASN A 289 -2.58 -2.33 -7.79
N ILE A 290 -1.70 -2.04 -6.82
CA ILE A 290 -0.42 -1.37 -7.08
C ILE A 290 0.46 -2.22 -7.99
N ALA A 291 0.61 -3.52 -7.70
CA ALA A 291 1.39 -4.44 -8.51
C ALA A 291 0.80 -4.60 -9.93
N ALA A 292 -0.53 -4.73 -10.04
CA ALA A 292 -1.22 -4.89 -11.32
C ALA A 292 -1.12 -3.65 -12.23
N ASP A 293 -1.03 -2.45 -11.62
CA ASP A 293 -0.89 -1.15 -12.31
C ASP A 293 0.57 -0.66 -12.32
N GLY A 294 1.55 -1.57 -12.25
CA GLY A 294 2.96 -1.21 -12.42
C GLY A 294 3.21 -0.52 -13.76
N GLU A 295 4.15 0.44 -13.81
CA GLU A 295 4.45 1.18 -15.05
C GLU A 295 4.72 0.24 -16.23
N GLY A 296 3.88 0.33 -17.25
CA GLY A 296 3.95 -0.52 -18.45
C GLY A 296 3.57 -1.98 -18.24
N ALA A 297 3.00 -2.35 -17.09
CA ALA A 297 2.58 -3.70 -16.80
C ALA A 297 1.38 -4.14 -17.67
N SER A 298 1.38 -5.40 -18.06
CA SER A 298 0.26 -6.06 -18.73
C SER A 298 -0.36 -7.19 -17.89
N LYS A 299 0.35 -7.63 -16.83
CA LYS A 299 -0.05 -8.76 -15.99
C LYS A 299 0.35 -8.53 -14.53
N LEU A 300 -0.56 -8.87 -13.62
CA LEU A 300 -0.22 -9.12 -12.22
C LEU A 300 0.56 -10.43 -12.12
N VAL A 301 1.58 -10.49 -11.29
CA VAL A 301 2.34 -11.70 -11.01
C VAL A 301 2.33 -11.97 -9.51
N THR A 302 1.83 -13.12 -9.13
CA THR A 302 1.84 -13.63 -7.76
C THR A 302 2.91 -14.70 -7.63
N VAL A 303 3.90 -14.46 -6.76
CA VAL A 303 4.99 -15.39 -6.46
C VAL A 303 4.79 -15.96 -5.06
N ASN A 304 4.47 -17.24 -4.99
CA ASN A 304 4.36 -18.01 -3.75
C ASN A 304 5.64 -18.81 -3.54
N VAL A 305 6.26 -18.65 -2.37
CA VAL A 305 7.37 -19.50 -1.93
C VAL A 305 6.97 -20.20 -0.65
N THR A 306 7.15 -21.53 -0.61
CA THR A 306 6.93 -22.40 0.55
C THR A 306 8.19 -23.18 0.85
N GLY A 307 8.20 -23.90 1.99
CA GLY A 307 9.30 -24.78 2.32
C GLY A 307 10.62 -24.07 2.66
N ALA A 308 10.62 -22.80 3.01
CA ALA A 308 11.80 -22.08 3.46
C ALA A 308 12.11 -22.34 4.94
N VAL A 309 13.37 -22.14 5.35
CA VAL A 309 13.82 -22.36 6.74
C VAL A 309 13.15 -21.41 7.74
N ASN A 310 12.85 -20.17 7.31
CA ASN A 310 12.17 -19.12 8.08
C ASN A 310 11.53 -18.09 7.15
N ASP A 311 10.71 -17.19 7.71
CA ASP A 311 9.99 -16.18 6.97
C ASP A 311 10.89 -15.19 6.22
N GLU A 312 12.07 -14.87 6.76
CA GLU A 312 13.04 -13.99 6.11
C GLU A 312 13.61 -14.63 4.84
N GLU A 313 14.01 -15.92 4.91
CA GLU A 313 14.49 -16.65 3.74
C GLU A 313 13.39 -16.87 2.70
N ALA A 314 12.15 -17.10 3.11
CA ALA A 314 11.00 -17.16 2.20
C ALA A 314 10.84 -15.85 1.44
N ASP A 315 10.89 -14.70 2.13
CA ASP A 315 10.74 -13.37 1.52
C ASP A 315 11.91 -13.05 0.56
N ILE A 316 13.15 -13.37 0.92
CA ILE A 316 14.32 -13.22 0.05
C ILE A 316 14.16 -14.02 -1.24
N ALA A 317 13.74 -15.29 -1.13
CA ALA A 317 13.55 -16.17 -2.29
C ALA A 317 12.43 -15.66 -3.21
N ALA A 318 11.28 -15.29 -2.64
CA ALA A 318 10.15 -14.77 -3.41
C ALA A 318 10.51 -13.46 -4.12
N ARG A 319 11.20 -12.53 -3.44
CA ARG A 319 11.68 -11.29 -4.05
C ARG A 319 12.74 -11.51 -5.12
N ALA A 320 13.60 -12.50 -4.96
CA ALA A 320 14.58 -12.82 -5.98
C ALA A 320 13.92 -13.24 -7.31
N VAL A 321 12.81 -13.97 -7.24
CA VAL A 321 11.98 -14.33 -8.40
C VAL A 321 11.24 -13.08 -8.93
N ALA A 322 10.52 -12.38 -8.06
CA ALA A 322 9.69 -11.22 -8.40
C ALA A 322 10.48 -10.05 -9.01
N ASN A 323 11.71 -9.83 -8.56
CA ASN A 323 12.61 -8.76 -9.04
C ASN A 323 13.50 -9.18 -10.23
N SER A 324 13.43 -10.44 -10.68
CA SER A 324 14.26 -10.90 -11.79
C SER A 324 13.79 -10.34 -13.14
N PRO A 325 14.57 -9.48 -13.82
CA PRO A 325 14.18 -8.97 -15.14
C PRO A 325 13.91 -10.11 -16.14
N LEU A 326 14.68 -11.22 -16.04
CA LEU A 326 14.50 -12.37 -16.93
C LEU A 326 13.17 -13.11 -16.64
N VAL A 327 12.74 -13.22 -15.38
CA VAL A 327 11.43 -13.77 -15.02
C VAL A 327 10.32 -12.84 -15.51
N LYS A 328 10.42 -11.54 -15.21
CA LYS A 328 9.40 -10.56 -15.58
C LYS A 328 9.22 -10.44 -17.10
N THR A 329 10.31 -10.50 -17.87
CA THR A 329 10.25 -10.44 -19.35
C THR A 329 9.74 -11.74 -19.98
N CYS A 330 9.98 -12.92 -19.42
CA CYS A 330 9.38 -14.14 -19.97
C CYS A 330 7.87 -14.17 -19.77
N ILE A 331 7.37 -13.61 -18.66
CA ILE A 331 5.93 -13.47 -18.42
C ILE A 331 5.32 -12.51 -19.46
N ALA A 332 5.94 -11.36 -19.71
CA ALA A 332 5.51 -10.43 -20.77
C ALA A 332 5.47 -11.09 -22.16
N GLY A 333 6.39 -12.01 -22.42
CA GLY A 333 6.47 -12.78 -23.67
C GLY A 333 5.60 -14.04 -23.71
N HIS A 334 4.79 -14.31 -22.68
CA HIS A 334 3.99 -15.53 -22.50
C HIS A 334 4.83 -16.83 -22.54
N ASP A 335 6.11 -16.75 -22.15
CA ASP A 335 7.05 -17.87 -22.12
C ASP A 335 7.07 -18.51 -20.72
N CYS A 336 6.62 -19.76 -20.61
CA CYS A 336 6.62 -20.54 -19.36
C CYS A 336 8.05 -21.00 -19.01
N ASN A 337 8.96 -20.03 -18.85
CA ASN A 337 10.38 -20.27 -18.66
C ASN A 337 10.73 -20.53 -17.19
N TRP A 338 10.41 -21.71 -16.68
CA TRP A 338 10.70 -22.09 -15.31
C TRP A 338 12.21 -22.07 -14.99
N GLY A 339 13.08 -22.26 -15.98
CA GLY A 339 14.53 -22.18 -15.80
C GLY A 339 14.99 -20.81 -15.31
N ARG A 340 14.28 -19.72 -15.68
CA ARG A 340 14.54 -18.37 -15.15
C ARG A 340 14.12 -18.24 -13.68
N VAL A 341 13.05 -18.94 -13.27
CA VAL A 341 12.63 -19.00 -11.87
C VAL A 341 13.68 -19.78 -11.05
N ALA A 342 14.10 -20.95 -11.51
CA ALA A 342 15.15 -21.76 -10.85
C ALA A 342 16.47 -20.99 -10.73
N MET A 343 16.89 -20.27 -11.78
CA MET A 343 18.07 -19.40 -11.77
C MET A 343 17.93 -18.30 -10.70
N ALA A 344 16.76 -17.67 -10.60
CA ALA A 344 16.52 -16.59 -9.62
C ALA A 344 16.57 -17.12 -8.18
N LEU A 345 16.00 -18.30 -7.92
CA LEU A 345 16.11 -18.98 -6.64
C LEU A 345 17.56 -19.38 -6.33
N GLY A 346 18.26 -20.00 -7.29
CA GLY A 346 19.64 -20.47 -7.09
C GLY A 346 20.68 -19.40 -6.75
N LYS A 347 20.41 -18.13 -7.10
CA LYS A 347 21.30 -16.98 -6.80
C LYS A 347 20.93 -16.21 -5.54
N CYS A 348 19.79 -16.48 -4.89
CA CYS A 348 19.25 -15.60 -3.85
C CYS A 348 19.95 -15.71 -2.48
N GLY A 349 20.76 -16.73 -2.29
CA GLY A 349 21.60 -16.91 -1.10
C GLY A 349 20.89 -17.57 0.09
N VAL A 350 19.62 -17.99 -0.05
CA VAL A 350 18.88 -18.75 0.96
C VAL A 350 19.30 -20.22 0.96
N LYS A 351 18.98 -20.93 2.04
CA LYS A 351 19.39 -22.33 2.23
C LYS A 351 18.32 -23.29 1.69
N PHE A 352 18.69 -24.07 0.68
CA PHE A 352 17.93 -25.21 0.19
C PHE A 352 18.84 -26.12 -0.61
N ASN A 353 18.44 -27.39 -0.86
CA ASN A 353 19.10 -28.26 -1.80
C ASN A 353 18.35 -28.26 -3.13
N GLN A 354 19.08 -28.29 -4.23
CA GLN A 354 18.46 -28.27 -5.56
C GLN A 354 17.47 -29.42 -5.76
N GLU A 355 17.80 -30.62 -5.28
CA GLU A 355 17.01 -31.84 -5.40
C GLU A 355 15.69 -31.82 -4.61
N ASP A 356 15.50 -30.87 -3.71
CA ASP A 356 14.26 -30.74 -2.93
C ASP A 356 13.29 -29.72 -3.57
N VAL A 357 13.74 -28.96 -4.60
CA VAL A 357 12.96 -27.86 -5.17
C VAL A 357 11.87 -28.35 -6.12
N SER A 358 10.65 -27.84 -5.92
CA SER A 358 9.53 -27.99 -6.85
C SER A 358 9.05 -26.63 -7.34
N ILE A 359 8.70 -26.53 -8.63
CA ILE A 359 8.16 -25.30 -9.23
C ILE A 359 6.93 -25.63 -10.04
N ASP A 360 5.88 -24.84 -9.80
CA ASP A 360 4.64 -24.81 -10.59
C ASP A 360 4.47 -23.41 -11.21
N MET A 361 4.10 -23.38 -12.49
CA MET A 361 3.70 -22.14 -13.16
C MET A 361 2.25 -22.27 -13.63
N MET A 362 1.39 -21.38 -13.16
CA MET A 362 -0.06 -21.42 -13.43
C MET A 362 -0.70 -22.78 -13.09
N GLY A 363 -0.24 -23.41 -11.99
CA GLY A 363 -0.69 -24.72 -11.53
C GLY A 363 -0.20 -25.90 -12.37
N MET A 364 0.71 -25.67 -13.32
CA MET A 364 1.37 -26.76 -14.07
C MET A 364 2.70 -27.09 -13.41
N PRO A 365 2.97 -28.37 -13.08
CA PRO A 365 4.27 -28.78 -12.60
C PRO A 365 5.30 -28.68 -13.74
N VAL A 366 6.35 -27.89 -13.53
CA VAL A 366 7.43 -27.64 -14.51
C VAL A 366 8.80 -28.09 -13.98
N CYS A 367 8.93 -28.22 -12.64
CA CYS A 367 10.09 -28.77 -11.97
C CYS A 367 9.65 -29.61 -10.77
N ARG A 368 10.27 -30.78 -10.60
CA ARG A 368 10.14 -31.64 -9.42
C ARG A 368 11.50 -32.22 -9.07
N ASP A 369 11.82 -32.29 -7.79
CA ASP A 369 13.10 -32.80 -7.29
C ASP A 369 14.29 -32.12 -8.01
N GLY A 370 14.19 -30.80 -8.26
CA GLY A 370 15.18 -30.02 -8.98
C GLY A 370 15.36 -30.32 -10.47
N LEU A 371 14.52 -31.19 -11.03
CA LEU A 371 14.61 -31.66 -12.41
C LEU A 371 13.40 -31.21 -13.24
N THR A 372 13.61 -31.08 -14.56
CA THR A 372 12.54 -30.74 -15.50
C THR A 372 11.43 -31.77 -15.51
N VAL A 373 10.19 -31.30 -15.53
CA VAL A 373 9.00 -32.10 -15.77
C VAL A 373 8.45 -31.71 -17.15
N PRO A 374 8.22 -32.67 -18.05
CA PRO A 374 7.59 -32.38 -19.33
C PRO A 374 6.19 -31.80 -19.12
N PHE A 375 5.86 -30.73 -19.83
CA PHE A 375 4.55 -30.08 -19.82
C PHE A 375 4.10 -29.73 -21.25
N ASP A 376 2.83 -29.48 -21.41
CA ASP A 376 2.25 -29.06 -22.70
C ASP A 376 2.48 -27.56 -22.92
N GLU A 377 3.34 -27.21 -23.88
CA GLU A 377 3.69 -25.81 -24.18
C GLU A 377 2.50 -25.01 -24.75
N ASP A 378 1.61 -25.65 -25.52
CA ASP A 378 0.41 -25.00 -26.04
C ASP A 378 -0.58 -24.67 -24.89
N GLU A 379 -0.71 -25.57 -23.92
CA GLU A 379 -1.50 -25.32 -22.72
C GLU A 379 -0.85 -24.23 -21.85
N ALA A 380 0.47 -24.23 -21.71
CA ALA A 380 1.20 -23.19 -21.01
C ALA A 380 0.94 -21.82 -21.62
N LEU A 381 1.05 -21.70 -22.95
CA LEU A 381 0.79 -20.47 -23.66
C LEU A 381 -0.64 -19.95 -23.41
N ARG A 382 -1.65 -20.83 -23.47
CA ARG A 382 -3.06 -20.47 -23.17
C ARG A 382 -3.23 -19.97 -21.73
N ARG A 383 -2.60 -20.62 -20.74
CA ARG A 383 -2.67 -20.19 -19.33
C ARG A 383 -2.01 -18.85 -19.10
N PHE A 384 -0.93 -18.55 -19.84
CA PHE A 384 -0.22 -17.28 -19.74
C PHE A 384 -0.98 -16.11 -20.41
N GLU A 385 -2.10 -16.34 -21.09
CA GLU A 385 -3.02 -15.28 -21.52
C GLU A 385 -3.79 -14.65 -20.35
N ALA A 386 -3.87 -15.32 -19.19
CA ALA A 386 -4.56 -14.81 -18.01
C ALA A 386 -4.00 -13.44 -17.56
N PRO A 387 -4.83 -12.56 -16.98
CA PRO A 387 -4.39 -11.25 -16.46
C PRO A 387 -3.51 -11.37 -15.22
N GLU A 388 -3.56 -12.50 -14.53
CA GLU A 388 -2.71 -12.82 -13.38
C GLU A 388 -1.93 -14.11 -13.65
N ILE A 389 -0.61 -14.05 -13.41
CA ILE A 389 0.29 -15.18 -13.50
C ILE A 389 0.72 -15.61 -12.10
N VAL A 390 0.54 -16.88 -11.79
CA VAL A 390 0.91 -17.47 -10.50
C VAL A 390 2.13 -18.37 -10.68
N ILE A 391 3.19 -18.07 -9.92
CA ILE A 391 4.40 -18.88 -9.78
C ILE A 391 4.43 -19.42 -8.35
N SER A 392 4.53 -20.73 -8.19
CA SER A 392 4.68 -21.37 -6.89
C SER A 392 5.97 -22.16 -6.85
N ALA A 393 6.80 -21.92 -5.84
CA ALA A 393 8.06 -22.65 -5.61
C ALA A 393 8.09 -23.18 -4.20
N ASP A 394 8.35 -24.47 -4.06
CA ASP A 394 8.63 -25.12 -2.79
C ASP A 394 10.13 -25.38 -2.69
N LEU A 395 10.77 -24.93 -1.62
CA LEU A 395 12.22 -25.07 -1.40
C LEU A 395 12.57 -26.37 -0.66
N GLY A 396 11.60 -27.06 -0.04
CA GLY A 396 11.79 -28.32 0.68
C GLY A 396 12.73 -28.24 1.88
N ALA A 397 13.02 -27.02 2.42
CA ALA A 397 14.03 -26.80 3.47
C ALA A 397 13.41 -26.53 4.85
N GLY A 398 12.09 -26.32 4.95
CA GLY A 398 11.37 -25.99 6.18
C GLY A 398 9.88 -25.80 5.95
N ASP A 399 9.21 -25.03 6.84
CA ASP A 399 7.76 -24.84 6.81
C ASP A 399 7.34 -23.37 6.56
N ALA A 400 8.30 -22.46 6.45
CA ALA A 400 7.99 -21.05 6.26
C ALA A 400 7.54 -20.77 4.82
N ALA A 401 6.62 -19.79 4.69
CA ALA A 401 6.02 -19.46 3.42
C ALA A 401 5.77 -17.94 3.29
N THR A 402 5.75 -17.45 2.06
CA THR A 402 5.39 -16.07 1.76
C THR A 402 4.77 -15.94 0.38
N THR A 403 4.03 -14.85 0.19
CA THR A 403 3.55 -14.41 -1.12
C THR A 403 4.11 -13.01 -1.41
N VAL A 404 4.59 -12.78 -2.62
CA VAL A 404 5.03 -11.48 -3.13
C VAL A 404 4.30 -11.17 -4.43
N TRP A 405 3.79 -9.95 -4.57
CA TRP A 405 3.13 -9.47 -5.78
C TRP A 405 4.06 -8.58 -6.58
N THR A 406 4.08 -8.80 -7.89
CA THR A 406 4.83 -7.99 -8.86
C THR A 406 4.03 -7.89 -10.15
N CYS A 407 4.64 -7.35 -11.19
CA CYS A 407 4.10 -7.33 -12.54
C CYS A 407 5.13 -7.89 -13.53
N ASP A 408 4.73 -8.10 -14.76
CA ASP A 408 5.64 -8.36 -15.88
C ASP A 408 6.51 -7.12 -16.20
N LEU A 409 7.46 -7.27 -17.11
CA LEU A 409 8.32 -6.20 -17.60
C LEU A 409 8.24 -6.12 -19.12
N THR A 410 7.52 -5.13 -19.62
CA THR A 410 7.33 -4.87 -21.04
C THR A 410 8.26 -3.75 -21.55
N HIS A 411 8.28 -3.48 -22.84
CA HIS A 411 8.99 -2.36 -23.42
C HIS A 411 8.45 -1.00 -22.93
N GLU A 412 7.18 -0.96 -22.54
CA GLU A 412 6.49 0.26 -22.10
C GLU A 412 7.11 0.82 -20.82
N TYR A 413 7.63 -0.03 -19.91
CA TYR A 413 8.38 0.43 -18.73
C TYR A 413 9.56 1.33 -19.12
N ILE A 414 10.31 0.94 -20.15
CA ILE A 414 11.46 1.73 -20.65
C ILE A 414 10.97 3.03 -21.28
N SER A 415 9.90 2.97 -22.09
CA SER A 415 9.30 4.15 -22.73
C SER A 415 8.85 5.17 -21.71
N ILE A 416 8.08 4.74 -20.70
CA ILE A 416 7.57 5.62 -19.64
C ILE A 416 8.73 6.27 -18.88
N ASN A 417 9.70 5.48 -18.40
CA ASN A 417 10.77 5.99 -17.56
C ASN A 417 11.87 6.73 -18.32
N GLY A 418 12.05 6.44 -19.62
CA GLY A 418 12.96 7.17 -20.49
C GLY A 418 12.48 8.59 -20.82
N ASP A 419 11.16 8.79 -20.89
CA ASP A 419 10.54 10.08 -21.23
C ASP A 419 10.11 10.88 -19.99
N TYR A 420 9.89 10.21 -18.84
CA TYR A 420 9.47 10.84 -17.61
C TYR A 420 10.64 11.48 -16.86
N ARG A 421 10.52 12.76 -16.54
CA ARG A 421 11.40 13.44 -15.58
C ARG A 421 10.76 13.39 -14.20
N SER A 422 11.27 12.49 -13.40
CA SER A 422 10.94 12.44 -11.97
C SER A 422 11.79 13.40 -11.15
#